data_b9845e578f720c832e9cff74aa356516
#
_entry.id   b9845e578f720c832e9cff74aa356516
#
_cell.length_a   1.000
_cell.length_b   1.000
_cell.length_c   1.000
_cell.angle_alpha   90.00
_cell.angle_beta   90.00
_cell.angle_gamma   90.00
#
_symmetry.space_group_name_H-M   'P 1'
#
loop_
_entity.id
_entity.type
_entity.pdbx_description
1 polymer ?
#
loop_
_entity_poly.entity_id
_entity_poly.type
_entity_poly.pdbx_seq_one_letter_code
_entity_poly.pdbx_strand_id
1 'polypeptide(L)'
;MDGNNRWSKKNNKKSYEAYSSGAKRLLKLSSYIFENYEINYISAFALSKKNLKRSPAIIKTLRKVFEYFLNQQNNSLNRNFQIYFKGDFSFLDKKSIEKIYSLENNNPKSKKKLIIYINYSGKDDIINSFNSFLKFNPNIEITDLLIKENLYSKDIPDPDILIRTGGYQRISDFMLYQISFTELMFTKKLWPDLSNADLDRFIKNYSAIERKFGL
;
A
#
# COMPACT_ATOMS: atom_id res chain seq x y z
N MET A 1 -3.75 3.04 -5.55
CA MET A 1 -4.28 2.13 -6.60
C MET A 1 -5.73 2.48 -6.89
N ASP A 2 -5.98 3.54 -7.68
CA ASP A 2 -7.33 4.06 -7.94
C ASP A 2 -7.81 3.71 -9.35
N GLY A 3 -9.15 3.58 -9.52
CA GLY A 3 -9.77 3.36 -10.81
C GLY A 3 -10.37 1.97 -11.06
N ASN A 4 -10.25 1.01 -10.12
CA ASN A 4 -10.76 -0.36 -10.33
C ASN A 4 -12.26 -0.40 -10.73
N ASN A 5 -13.14 0.33 -10.03
CA ASN A 5 -14.57 0.38 -10.37
C ASN A 5 -14.86 1.06 -11.71
N ARG A 6 -14.10 2.10 -12.08
CA ARG A 6 -14.23 2.75 -13.39
C ARG A 6 -13.76 1.82 -14.50
N TRP A 7 -12.69 1.08 -14.22
CA TRP A 7 -12.17 0.07 -15.15
C TRP A 7 -13.19 -1.06 -15.38
N SER A 8 -13.87 -1.56 -14.32
CA SER A 8 -14.91 -2.58 -14.48
C SER A 8 -16.06 -2.11 -15.37
N LYS A 9 -16.53 -0.88 -15.16
CA LYS A 9 -17.60 -0.28 -15.98
C LYS A 9 -17.16 -0.13 -17.45
N LYS A 10 -15.95 0.41 -17.69
CA LYS A 10 -15.40 0.62 -19.02
C LYS A 10 -15.24 -0.68 -19.81
N ASN A 11 -14.94 -1.79 -19.14
CA ASN A 11 -14.65 -3.08 -19.75
C ASN A 11 -15.79 -4.10 -19.62
N ASN A 12 -16.99 -3.70 -19.20
CA ASN A 12 -18.13 -4.59 -18.94
C ASN A 12 -17.77 -5.78 -18.03
N LYS A 13 -16.97 -5.53 -16.99
CA LYS A 13 -16.52 -6.54 -16.03
C LYS A 13 -17.23 -6.38 -14.69
N LYS A 14 -17.37 -7.48 -13.93
CA LYS A 14 -17.84 -7.43 -12.55
C LYS A 14 -16.78 -6.77 -11.65
N SER A 15 -17.22 -6.14 -10.55
CA SER A 15 -16.31 -5.51 -9.58
C SER A 15 -15.25 -6.50 -9.05
N TYR A 16 -15.61 -7.75 -8.81
CA TYR A 16 -14.68 -8.79 -8.40
C TYR A 16 -13.52 -8.97 -9.39
N GLU A 17 -13.80 -9.02 -10.69
CA GLU A 17 -12.79 -9.19 -11.75
C GLU A 17 -11.84 -7.99 -11.79
N ALA A 18 -12.36 -6.77 -11.61
CA ALA A 18 -11.54 -5.56 -11.59
C ALA A 18 -10.59 -5.52 -10.39
N TYR A 19 -11.07 -5.83 -9.20
CA TYR A 19 -10.23 -5.88 -8.01
C TYR A 19 -9.22 -7.02 -8.06
N SER A 20 -9.60 -8.19 -8.59
CA SER A 20 -8.67 -9.32 -8.80
C SER A 20 -7.60 -8.97 -9.83
N SER A 21 -7.98 -8.30 -10.93
CA SER A 21 -7.03 -7.78 -11.91
C SER A 21 -6.07 -6.77 -11.29
N GLY A 22 -6.58 -5.85 -10.45
CA GLY A 22 -5.76 -4.90 -9.72
C GLY A 22 -4.77 -5.54 -8.75
N ALA A 23 -5.16 -6.61 -8.06
CA ALA A 23 -4.28 -7.37 -7.18
C ALA A 23 -3.16 -8.10 -7.96
N LYS A 24 -3.51 -8.77 -9.07
CA LYS A 24 -2.53 -9.37 -9.98
C LYS A 24 -1.56 -8.34 -10.56
N ARG A 25 -2.08 -7.16 -10.92
CA ARG A 25 -1.27 -6.04 -11.43
C ARG A 25 -0.26 -5.57 -10.40
N LEU A 26 -0.64 -5.45 -9.12
CA LEU A 26 0.27 -5.07 -8.04
C LEU A 26 1.48 -6.01 -8.00
N LEU A 27 1.25 -7.32 -7.94
CA LEU A 27 2.33 -8.29 -7.88
C LEU A 27 3.25 -8.24 -9.11
N LYS A 28 2.64 -8.17 -10.31
CA LYS A 28 3.41 -8.10 -11.56
C LYS A 28 4.30 -6.86 -11.63
N LEU A 29 3.76 -5.69 -11.27
CA LEU A 29 4.52 -4.44 -11.28
C LEU A 29 5.57 -4.41 -10.16
N SER A 30 5.28 -4.98 -8.99
CA SER A 30 6.26 -5.09 -7.90
C SER A 30 7.43 -6.01 -8.29
N SER A 31 7.16 -7.18 -8.89
CA SER A 31 8.23 -8.05 -9.42
C SER A 31 9.09 -7.32 -10.42
N TYR A 32 8.45 -6.64 -11.39
CA TYR A 32 9.16 -5.87 -12.42
C TYR A 32 10.09 -4.80 -11.81
N ILE A 33 9.58 -4.00 -10.85
CA ILE A 33 10.39 -2.97 -10.19
C ILE A 33 11.57 -3.60 -9.45
N PHE A 34 11.32 -4.64 -8.67
CA PHE A 34 12.36 -5.31 -7.90
C PHE A 34 13.41 -6.02 -8.75
N GLU A 35 13.09 -6.43 -9.97
CA GLU A 35 14.02 -7.09 -10.90
C GLU A 35 14.88 -6.07 -11.67
N ASN A 36 14.33 -4.90 -12.01
CA ASN A 36 14.96 -3.96 -12.93
C ASN A 36 15.54 -2.71 -12.24
N TYR A 37 15.25 -2.48 -10.95
CA TYR A 37 15.68 -1.29 -10.21
C TYR A 37 16.22 -1.65 -8.83
N GLU A 38 17.13 -0.84 -8.31
CA GLU A 38 17.66 -0.94 -6.94
C GLU A 38 16.69 -0.34 -5.92
N ILE A 39 15.41 -0.72 -6.01
CA ILE A 39 14.34 -0.31 -5.10
C ILE A 39 14.10 -1.43 -4.09
N ASN A 40 14.15 -1.11 -2.80
CA ASN A 40 13.96 -2.10 -1.73
C ASN A 40 12.56 -2.09 -1.14
N TYR A 41 11.80 -1.00 -1.27
CA TYR A 41 10.49 -0.85 -0.65
C TYR A 41 9.44 -0.38 -1.66
N ILE A 42 8.31 -1.07 -1.68
CA ILE A 42 7.11 -0.68 -2.42
C ILE A 42 5.95 -0.67 -1.43
N SER A 43 5.32 0.48 -1.24
CA SER A 43 4.11 0.64 -0.42
C SER A 43 2.87 0.77 -1.31
N ALA A 44 1.84 -0.02 -1.05
CA ALA A 44 0.62 -0.07 -1.86
C ALA A 44 -0.63 0.19 -1.03
N PHE A 45 -1.39 1.24 -1.37
CA PHE A 45 -2.67 1.54 -0.73
C PHE A 45 -3.79 0.70 -1.35
N ALA A 46 -4.04 -0.49 -0.77
CA ALA A 46 -5.00 -1.45 -1.30
C ALA A 46 -6.44 -1.17 -0.83
N LEU A 47 -6.62 -0.81 0.44
CA LEU A 47 -7.93 -0.58 1.04
C LEU A 47 -7.87 0.53 2.07
N SER A 48 -8.55 1.65 1.82
CA SER A 48 -8.69 2.72 2.82
C SER A 48 -9.78 2.39 3.83
N LYS A 49 -9.69 2.92 5.05
CA LYS A 49 -10.74 2.82 6.08
C LYS A 49 -12.09 3.35 5.58
N LYS A 50 -12.08 4.39 4.74
CA LYS A 50 -13.30 4.92 4.09
C LYS A 50 -13.94 3.91 3.12
N ASN A 51 -13.20 2.97 2.58
CA ASN A 51 -13.76 1.94 1.70
C ASN A 51 -14.63 0.94 2.45
N LEU A 52 -14.38 0.70 3.74
CA LEU A 52 -15.21 -0.16 4.59
C LEU A 52 -16.54 0.51 5.00
N LYS A 53 -16.70 1.81 4.76
CA LYS A 53 -17.99 2.50 4.92
C LYS A 53 -18.91 2.41 3.68
N ARG A 54 -18.49 1.65 2.65
CA ARG A 54 -19.30 1.39 1.44
C ARG A 54 -20.39 0.36 1.70
N SER A 55 -21.22 0.10 0.68
CA SER A 55 -22.30 -0.89 0.80
C SER A 55 -21.78 -2.28 1.21
N PRO A 56 -22.55 -3.08 1.97
CA PRO A 56 -22.17 -4.43 2.39
C PRO A 56 -21.76 -5.34 1.22
N ALA A 57 -22.37 -5.17 0.05
CA ALA A 57 -22.03 -5.93 -1.16
C ALA A 57 -20.59 -5.66 -1.63
N ILE A 58 -20.15 -4.41 -1.57
CA ILE A 58 -18.77 -4.03 -1.93
C ILE A 58 -17.79 -4.59 -0.90
N ILE A 59 -18.10 -4.50 0.39
CA ILE A 59 -17.26 -5.05 1.46
C ILE A 59 -17.10 -6.56 1.28
N LYS A 60 -18.19 -7.28 1.03
CA LYS A 60 -18.16 -8.74 0.74
C LYS A 60 -17.27 -9.06 -0.46
N THR A 61 -17.34 -8.24 -1.52
CA THR A 61 -16.48 -8.39 -2.71
C THR A 61 -15.01 -8.18 -2.36
N LEU A 62 -14.68 -7.13 -1.61
CA LEU A 62 -13.31 -6.82 -1.20
C LEU A 62 -12.71 -7.92 -0.32
N ARG A 63 -13.49 -8.46 0.64
CA ARG A 63 -13.07 -9.62 1.45
C ARG A 63 -12.75 -10.83 0.57
N LYS A 64 -13.65 -11.22 -0.34
CA LYS A 64 -13.42 -12.35 -1.27
C LYS A 64 -12.17 -12.18 -2.13
N VAL A 65 -11.94 -10.97 -2.64
CA VAL A 65 -10.73 -10.67 -3.44
C VAL A 65 -9.48 -10.79 -2.56
N PHE A 66 -9.54 -10.30 -1.33
CA PHE A 66 -8.42 -10.37 -0.40
C PHE A 66 -8.12 -11.83 0.02
N GLU A 67 -9.12 -12.61 0.38
CA GLU A 67 -9.00 -14.05 0.68
C GLU A 67 -8.41 -14.81 -0.52
N TYR A 68 -8.92 -14.56 -1.73
CA TYR A 68 -8.37 -15.13 -2.95
C TYR A 68 -6.90 -14.74 -3.14
N PHE A 69 -6.56 -13.46 -2.93
CA PHE A 69 -5.18 -12.99 -2.99
C PHE A 69 -4.30 -13.76 -2.00
N LEU A 70 -4.68 -13.86 -0.73
CA LEU A 70 -3.93 -14.58 0.29
C LEU A 70 -3.73 -16.06 -0.08
N ASN A 71 -4.77 -16.74 -0.61
CA ASN A 71 -4.69 -18.14 -1.01
C ASN A 71 -3.72 -18.38 -2.18
N GLN A 72 -3.66 -17.44 -3.14
CA GLN A 72 -2.74 -17.55 -4.27
C GLN A 72 -1.27 -17.33 -3.89
N GLN A 73 -1.01 -16.68 -2.75
CA GLN A 73 0.38 -16.40 -2.33
C GLN A 73 1.10 -17.66 -1.80
N ASN A 74 0.38 -18.61 -1.22
CA ASN A 74 0.97 -19.87 -0.73
C ASN A 74 1.65 -20.70 -1.82
N ASN A 75 1.21 -20.58 -3.09
CA ASN A 75 1.79 -21.29 -4.24
C ASN A 75 2.97 -20.57 -4.90
N SER A 76 3.41 -19.43 -4.34
CA SER A 76 4.41 -18.55 -4.97
C SER A 76 5.71 -18.51 -4.18
N LEU A 77 6.24 -19.68 -3.83
CA LEU A 77 7.47 -19.86 -3.02
C LEU A 77 8.75 -19.25 -3.63
N ASN A 78 8.73 -18.88 -4.91
CA ASN A 78 9.90 -18.38 -5.65
C ASN A 78 9.92 -16.85 -5.84
N ARG A 79 9.33 -16.06 -4.92
CA ARG A 79 9.46 -14.61 -5.01
C ARG A 79 10.77 -14.13 -4.40
N ASN A 80 11.39 -13.19 -5.10
CA ASN A 80 12.59 -12.50 -4.64
C ASN A 80 12.31 -11.34 -3.68
N PHE A 81 11.04 -11.18 -3.20
CA PHE A 81 10.62 -10.13 -2.25
C PHE A 81 9.64 -10.67 -1.21
N GLN A 82 9.65 -10.04 -0.05
CA GLN A 82 8.76 -10.31 1.07
C GLN A 82 7.51 -9.43 1.00
N ILE A 83 6.34 -9.97 1.38
CA ILE A 83 5.08 -9.22 1.50
C ILE A 83 4.79 -8.96 2.96
N TYR A 84 4.48 -7.73 3.29
CA TYR A 84 3.99 -7.28 4.59
C TYR A 84 2.62 -6.62 4.46
N PHE A 85 1.81 -6.72 5.51
CA PHE A 85 0.54 -6.04 5.59
C PHE A 85 0.55 -5.05 6.75
N LYS A 86 -0.02 -3.87 6.54
CA LYS A 86 -0.14 -2.81 7.55
C LYS A 86 -1.56 -2.25 7.58
N GLY A 87 -2.03 -1.84 8.76
CA GLY A 87 -3.37 -1.29 8.96
C GLY A 87 -4.17 -2.05 10.01
N ASP A 88 -5.49 -1.89 9.99
CA ASP A 88 -6.39 -2.51 10.95
C ASP A 88 -7.04 -3.77 10.35
N PHE A 89 -6.75 -4.93 10.95
CA PHE A 89 -7.23 -6.24 10.50
C PHE A 89 -8.55 -6.68 11.15
N SER A 90 -9.15 -5.85 12.02
CA SER A 90 -10.36 -6.18 12.79
C SER A 90 -11.57 -6.62 11.95
N PHE A 91 -11.59 -6.24 10.66
CA PHE A 91 -12.65 -6.63 9.73
C PHE A 91 -12.45 -8.01 9.09
N LEU A 92 -11.29 -8.65 9.30
CA LEU A 92 -10.96 -9.97 8.76
C LEU A 92 -11.32 -11.09 9.76
N ASP A 93 -11.53 -12.29 9.25
CA ASP A 93 -11.64 -13.48 10.08
C ASP A 93 -10.25 -13.98 10.55
N LYS A 94 -10.26 -14.83 11.58
CA LYS A 94 -9.05 -15.39 12.20
C LYS A 94 -8.17 -16.12 11.18
N LYS A 95 -8.76 -16.88 10.28
CA LYS A 95 -8.05 -17.64 9.24
C LYS A 95 -7.31 -16.73 8.26
N SER A 96 -7.90 -15.61 7.88
CA SER A 96 -7.24 -14.59 7.03
C SER A 96 -6.08 -13.93 7.76
N ILE A 97 -6.22 -13.65 9.06
CA ILE A 97 -5.15 -13.07 9.89
C ILE A 97 -3.97 -14.05 10.02
N GLU A 98 -4.23 -15.33 10.30
CA GLU A 98 -3.21 -16.38 10.36
C GLU A 98 -2.43 -16.50 9.04
N LYS A 99 -3.12 -16.40 7.90
CA LYS A 99 -2.47 -16.39 6.58
C LYS A 99 -1.59 -15.16 6.35
N ILE A 100 -2.01 -13.98 6.81
CA ILE A 100 -1.18 -12.78 6.76
C ILE A 100 0.16 -13.03 7.47
N TYR A 101 0.12 -13.49 8.72
CA TYR A 101 1.32 -13.79 9.50
C TYR A 101 2.20 -14.88 8.86
N SER A 102 1.57 -15.92 8.29
CA SER A 102 2.31 -16.95 7.55
C SER A 102 3.06 -16.35 6.35
N LEU A 103 2.44 -15.45 5.59
CA LEU A 103 3.05 -14.79 4.44
C LEU A 103 4.19 -13.84 4.85
N GLU A 104 4.05 -13.15 5.98
CA GLU A 104 5.08 -12.25 6.50
C GLU A 104 6.33 -13.00 7.00
N ASN A 105 6.21 -14.30 7.27
CA ASN A 105 7.32 -15.16 7.69
C ASN A 105 7.98 -15.97 6.56
N ASN A 106 7.46 -15.90 5.32
CA ASN A 106 7.95 -16.76 4.24
C ASN A 106 9.38 -16.43 3.78
N ASN A 107 9.80 -15.16 3.81
CA ASN A 107 11.14 -14.74 3.39
C ASN A 107 11.65 -13.54 4.18
N PRO A 108 11.79 -13.66 5.52
CA PRO A 108 12.08 -12.53 6.41
C PRO A 108 13.44 -11.87 6.14
N LYS A 109 14.37 -12.57 5.48
CA LYS A 109 15.71 -12.06 5.13
C LYS A 109 15.74 -11.25 3.83
N SER A 110 14.64 -11.20 3.07
CA SER A 110 14.60 -10.42 1.84
C SER A 110 14.78 -8.93 2.10
N LYS A 111 15.71 -8.30 1.39
CA LYS A 111 15.88 -6.84 1.39
C LYS A 111 14.72 -6.14 0.66
N LYS A 112 14.08 -6.82 -0.30
CA LYS A 112 12.98 -6.28 -1.12
C LYS A 112 11.64 -6.56 -0.44
N LYS A 113 10.88 -5.52 -0.14
CA LYS A 113 9.66 -5.58 0.66
C LYS A 113 8.49 -4.91 -0.06
N LEU A 114 7.40 -5.65 -0.28
CA LEU A 114 6.11 -5.11 -0.70
C LEU A 114 5.21 -4.94 0.52
N ILE A 115 4.86 -3.71 0.85
CA ILE A 115 3.99 -3.36 1.98
C ILE A 115 2.59 -3.03 1.46
N ILE A 116 1.59 -3.78 1.89
CA ILE A 116 0.20 -3.63 1.46
C ILE A 116 -0.62 -3.04 2.61
N TYR A 117 -1.07 -1.80 2.44
CA TYR A 117 -1.91 -1.10 3.42
C TYR A 117 -3.37 -1.44 3.20
N ILE A 118 -4.02 -2.02 4.24
CA ILE A 118 -5.42 -2.43 4.24
C ILE A 118 -6.16 -1.84 5.45
N ASN A 119 -7.39 -1.39 5.24
CA ASN A 119 -8.17 -0.68 6.25
C ASN A 119 -7.38 0.44 6.94
N TYR A 120 -6.59 1.16 6.12
CA TYR A 120 -5.65 2.15 6.58
C TYR A 120 -6.21 3.58 6.43
N SER A 121 -5.81 4.44 7.34
CA SER A 121 -6.04 5.89 7.33
C SER A 121 -4.80 6.56 7.95
N GLY A 122 -4.17 7.49 7.25
CA GLY A 122 -3.00 8.21 7.77
C GLY A 122 -3.33 9.04 8.99
N LYS A 123 -4.55 9.59 9.09
CA LYS A 123 -5.01 10.29 10.30
C LYS A 123 -5.11 9.35 11.50
N ASP A 124 -5.71 8.16 11.30
CA ASP A 124 -5.82 7.19 12.38
C ASP A 124 -4.45 6.63 12.77
N ASP A 125 -3.53 6.46 11.83
CA ASP A 125 -2.16 6.01 12.08
C ASP A 125 -1.44 6.99 13.03
N ILE A 126 -1.53 8.30 12.76
CA ILE A 126 -1.00 9.35 13.62
C ILE A 126 -1.68 9.33 15.00
N ILE A 127 -3.02 9.29 15.05
CA ILE A 127 -3.78 9.27 16.32
C ILE A 127 -3.41 8.04 17.15
N ASN A 128 -3.31 6.87 16.52
CA ASN A 128 -2.94 5.62 17.19
C ASN A 128 -1.49 5.65 17.69
N SER A 129 -0.57 6.26 16.93
CA SER A 129 0.79 6.52 17.37
C SER A 129 0.79 7.32 18.68
N PHE A 130 0.10 8.45 18.75
CA PHE A 130 -0.03 9.23 20.00
C PHE A 130 -0.61 8.42 21.14
N ASN A 131 -1.73 7.73 20.93
CA ASN A 131 -2.40 6.97 21.97
C ASN A 131 -1.55 5.81 22.51
N SER A 132 -0.69 5.23 21.68
CA SER A 132 0.15 4.09 22.07
C SER A 132 1.17 4.45 23.14
N PHE A 133 1.79 5.63 23.05
CA PHE A 133 2.80 6.03 24.04
C PHE A 133 2.21 6.84 25.21
N LEU A 134 1.18 7.67 25.00
CA LEU A 134 0.53 8.40 26.08
C LEU A 134 -0.15 7.48 27.09
N LYS A 135 -0.60 6.30 26.67
CA LYS A 135 -1.16 5.29 27.58
C LYS A 135 -0.22 4.86 28.68
N PHE A 136 1.08 4.82 28.40
CA PHE A 136 2.09 4.36 29.35
C PHE A 136 2.86 5.51 29.99
N ASN A 137 2.95 6.66 29.33
CA ASN A 137 3.72 7.83 29.76
C ASN A 137 2.95 9.12 29.44
N PRO A 138 1.98 9.53 30.26
CA PRO A 138 1.11 10.67 29.96
C PRO A 138 1.84 12.03 29.91
N ASN A 139 3.02 12.14 30.51
CA ASN A 139 3.82 13.37 30.59
C ASN A 139 5.04 13.34 29.65
N ILE A 140 5.09 12.42 28.66
CA ILE A 140 6.21 12.31 27.76
C ILE A 140 6.24 13.52 26.79
N GLU A 141 7.41 14.04 26.51
CA GLU A 141 7.60 15.01 25.45
C GLU A 141 7.42 14.32 24.08
N ILE A 142 6.56 14.89 23.25
CA ILE A 142 6.25 14.36 21.93
C ILE A 142 7.28 14.87 20.92
N THR A 143 8.10 13.95 20.40
CA THR A 143 9.10 14.23 19.39
C THR A 143 8.75 13.59 18.05
N ASP A 144 9.35 14.06 16.95
CA ASP A 144 9.23 13.44 15.62
C ASP A 144 9.64 11.96 15.63
N LEU A 145 10.74 11.63 16.32
CA LEU A 145 11.22 10.27 16.47
C LEU A 145 10.18 9.38 17.17
N LEU A 146 9.61 9.86 18.28
CA LEU A 146 8.60 9.12 19.02
C LEU A 146 7.36 8.81 18.19
N ILE A 147 6.92 9.78 17.37
CA ILE A 147 5.81 9.57 16.45
C ILE A 147 6.18 8.50 15.43
N LYS A 148 7.32 8.62 14.75
CA LYS A 148 7.79 7.68 13.71
C LYS A 148 7.90 6.24 14.22
N GLU A 149 8.43 6.04 15.42
CA GLU A 149 8.60 4.72 16.04
C GLU A 149 7.26 4.04 16.39
N ASN A 150 6.16 4.76 16.40
CA ASN A 150 4.83 4.23 16.70
C ASN A 150 3.87 4.18 15.52
N LEU A 151 4.28 4.66 14.33
CA LEU A 151 3.51 4.50 13.11
C LEU A 151 3.54 3.06 12.58
N TYR A 152 2.55 2.67 11.80
CA TYR A 152 2.57 1.38 11.09
C TYR A 152 3.81 1.22 10.19
N SER A 153 4.41 2.32 9.76
CA SER A 153 5.60 2.37 8.89
C SER A 153 6.93 2.46 9.65
N LYS A 154 6.97 2.30 10.98
CA LYS A 154 8.18 2.51 11.80
C LYS A 154 9.47 1.87 11.27
N ASP A 155 9.36 0.71 10.61
CA ASP A 155 10.48 -0.04 10.05
C ASP A 155 10.63 0.16 8.52
N ILE A 156 9.99 1.18 7.96
CA ILE A 156 9.91 1.44 6.53
C ILE A 156 10.37 2.88 6.29
N PRO A 157 11.30 3.12 5.36
CA PRO A 157 11.72 4.49 5.04
C PRO A 157 10.57 5.30 4.45
N ASP A 158 10.64 6.61 4.61
CA ASP A 158 9.72 7.53 3.98
C ASP A 158 9.80 7.39 2.45
N PRO A 159 8.69 7.46 1.72
CA PRO A 159 8.70 7.19 0.28
C PRO A 159 9.31 8.36 -0.51
N ASP A 160 10.14 8.04 -1.48
CA ASP A 160 10.69 9.02 -2.43
C ASP A 160 9.67 9.46 -3.47
N ILE A 161 8.81 8.53 -3.92
CA ILE A 161 7.80 8.76 -4.95
C ILE A 161 6.44 8.22 -4.50
N LEU A 162 5.39 9.02 -4.70
CA LEU A 162 4.01 8.58 -4.58
C LEU A 162 3.32 8.67 -5.94
N ILE A 163 2.91 7.54 -6.48
CA ILE A 163 2.20 7.47 -7.76
C ILE A 163 0.71 7.23 -7.51
N ARG A 164 -0.13 8.15 -7.98
CA ARG A 164 -1.58 7.97 -7.96
C ARG A 164 -2.15 7.81 -9.36
N THR A 165 -2.86 6.72 -9.55
CA THR A 165 -3.62 6.41 -10.77
C THR A 165 -5.05 6.96 -10.72
N GLY A 166 -5.76 6.97 -11.84
CA GLY A 166 -7.17 7.28 -11.92
C GLY A 166 -7.52 8.76 -12.05
N GLY A 167 -6.54 9.66 -12.29
CA GLY A 167 -6.75 11.04 -12.71
C GLY A 167 -7.04 12.05 -11.60
N TYR A 168 -7.12 11.64 -10.33
CA TYR A 168 -7.27 12.57 -9.22
C TYR A 168 -5.92 13.01 -8.65
N GLN A 169 -5.77 14.30 -8.36
CA GLN A 169 -4.56 14.91 -7.79
C GLN A 169 -4.76 15.17 -6.29
N ARG A 170 -4.75 14.12 -5.49
CA ARG A 170 -4.85 14.14 -4.03
C ARG A 170 -4.31 12.83 -3.45
N ILE A 171 -3.80 12.86 -2.22
CA ILE A 171 -3.21 11.71 -1.53
C ILE A 171 -4.25 10.81 -0.84
N SER A 172 -5.45 11.32 -0.59
CA SER A 172 -6.57 10.58 0.00
C SER A 172 -6.27 9.86 1.32
N ASP A 173 -5.59 10.56 2.22
CA ASP A 173 -5.32 10.07 3.57
C ASP A 173 -4.31 8.89 3.61
N PHE A 174 -3.41 8.82 2.62
CA PHE A 174 -2.36 7.81 2.58
C PHE A 174 -1.02 8.38 3.06
N MET A 175 -0.41 7.75 4.06
CA MET A 175 0.94 8.05 4.59
C MET A 175 1.18 9.54 4.88
N LEU A 176 0.20 10.22 5.56
CA LEU A 176 0.20 11.68 5.74
C LEU A 176 1.48 12.23 6.39
N TYR A 177 2.04 11.48 7.34
CA TYR A 177 3.24 11.88 8.06
C TYR A 177 4.50 11.67 7.24
N GLN A 178 4.56 10.57 6.50
CA GLN A 178 5.75 10.08 5.81
C GLN A 178 6.03 10.79 4.48
N ILE A 179 5.03 11.46 3.88
CA ILE A 179 5.14 12.01 2.51
C ILE A 179 5.58 13.49 2.44
N SER A 180 6.14 14.02 3.52
CA SER A 180 6.51 15.46 3.62
C SER A 180 7.46 15.91 2.52
N PHE A 181 8.38 15.04 2.07
CA PHE A 181 9.35 15.32 1.01
C PHE A 181 9.22 14.36 -0.18
N THR A 182 8.07 13.75 -0.33
CA THR A 182 7.77 12.77 -1.39
C THR A 182 7.38 13.47 -2.69
N GLU A 183 7.96 13.05 -3.81
CA GLU A 183 7.54 13.52 -5.14
C GLU A 183 6.18 12.92 -5.52
N LEU A 184 5.20 13.79 -5.79
CA LEU A 184 3.83 13.38 -6.10
C LEU A 184 3.61 13.28 -7.60
N MET A 185 3.33 12.08 -8.10
CA MET A 185 3.12 11.81 -9.51
C MET A 185 1.70 11.30 -9.78
N PHE A 186 1.03 11.89 -10.77
CA PHE A 186 -0.36 11.61 -11.08
C PHE A 186 -0.52 11.11 -12.52
N THR A 187 -1.44 10.14 -12.73
CA THR A 187 -1.79 9.69 -14.07
C THR A 187 -3.30 9.47 -14.21
N LYS A 188 -3.80 9.76 -15.43
CA LYS A 188 -5.20 9.48 -15.80
C LYS A 188 -5.47 7.98 -16.01
N LYS A 189 -4.42 7.15 -16.21
CA LYS A 189 -4.57 5.70 -16.35
C LYS A 189 -5.25 5.11 -15.12
N LEU A 190 -6.13 4.15 -15.35
CA LEU A 190 -6.76 3.38 -14.27
C LEU A 190 -5.77 2.32 -13.77
N TRP A 191 -5.85 1.96 -12.50
CA TRP A 191 -4.87 1.06 -11.88
C TRP A 191 -4.65 -0.26 -12.64
N PRO A 192 -5.69 -1.01 -13.10
CA PRO A 192 -5.47 -2.25 -13.85
C PRO A 192 -4.76 -2.06 -15.19
N ASP A 193 -4.78 -0.85 -15.77
CA ASP A 193 -4.15 -0.52 -17.05
C ASP A 193 -2.72 0.02 -16.91
N LEU A 194 -2.21 0.22 -15.69
CA LEU A 194 -0.85 0.70 -15.46
C LEU A 194 0.16 -0.33 -15.99
N SER A 195 1.14 0.10 -16.76
CA SER A 195 2.14 -0.75 -17.40
C SER A 195 3.55 -0.57 -16.82
N ASN A 196 4.46 -1.48 -17.16
CA ASN A 196 5.89 -1.35 -16.82
C ASN A 196 6.46 -0.04 -17.39
N ALA A 197 6.17 0.27 -18.65
CA ALA A 197 6.63 1.51 -19.30
C ALA A 197 6.12 2.80 -18.61
N ASP A 198 4.97 2.75 -17.92
CA ASP A 198 4.51 3.88 -17.12
C ASP A 198 5.38 4.04 -15.87
N LEU A 199 5.75 2.93 -15.22
CA LEU A 199 6.65 2.95 -14.07
C LEU A 199 8.04 3.44 -14.45
N ASP A 200 8.59 2.95 -15.57
CA ASP A 200 9.89 3.39 -16.09
C ASP A 200 9.91 4.91 -16.30
N ARG A 201 8.82 5.46 -16.88
CA ARG A 201 8.68 6.89 -17.06
C ARG A 201 8.63 7.64 -15.72
N PHE A 202 7.90 7.16 -14.72
CA PHE A 202 7.85 7.79 -13.40
C PHE A 202 9.21 7.75 -12.71
N ILE A 203 9.91 6.61 -12.73
CA ILE A 203 11.23 6.48 -12.13
C ILE A 203 12.25 7.36 -12.85
N LYS A 204 12.22 7.39 -14.19
CA LYS A 204 13.08 8.28 -14.99
C LYS A 204 12.82 9.76 -14.68
N ASN A 205 11.55 10.16 -14.57
CA ASN A 205 11.20 11.53 -14.20
C ASN A 205 11.74 11.88 -12.81
N TYR A 206 11.59 10.97 -11.85
CA TYR A 206 12.14 11.17 -10.51
C TYR A 206 13.67 11.32 -10.52
N SER A 207 14.38 10.46 -11.25
CA SER A 207 15.85 10.52 -11.34
C SER A 207 16.38 11.81 -11.97
N ALA A 208 15.53 12.58 -12.66
CA ALA A 208 15.88 13.87 -13.24
C ALA A 208 15.59 15.07 -12.30
N ILE A 209 14.97 14.82 -11.13
CA ILE A 209 14.65 15.88 -10.16
C ILE A 209 15.87 16.15 -9.27
N GLU A 210 16.30 17.40 -9.22
CA GLU A 210 17.25 17.88 -8.20
C GLU A 210 16.50 18.06 -6.87
N ARG A 211 16.72 17.15 -5.92
CA ARG A 211 16.04 17.19 -4.62
C ARG A 211 16.69 18.21 -3.69
N LYS A 212 15.91 19.20 -3.28
CA LYS A 212 16.27 20.19 -2.26
C LYS A 212 15.45 19.94 -1.02
N PHE A 213 16.07 19.54 0.08
CA PHE A 213 15.41 19.23 1.37
C PHE A 213 15.23 20.48 2.26
N GLY A 214 15.00 21.64 1.66
CA GLY A 214 14.88 22.90 2.40
C GLY A 214 16.21 23.54 2.80
N LEU A 215 17.31 23.12 2.17
CA LEU A 215 18.65 23.69 2.30
C LEU A 215 18.95 24.63 1.13
#